data_540d49eda83c9e428cddb788d2b831c7
#
_entry.id   540d49eda83c9e428cddb788d2b831c7
#
_cell.length_a   1.000
_cell.length_b   1.000
_cell.length_c   1.000
_cell.angle_alpha   90.00
_cell.angle_beta   90.00
_cell.angle_gamma   90.00
#
_symmetry.space_group_name_H-M   'P 1'
#
loop_
_entity.id
_entity.type
_entity.pdbx_description
1 polymer ?
#
loop_
_entity_poly.entity_id
_entity_poly.type
_entity_poly.pdbx_seq_one_letter_code
_entity_poly.pdbx_strand_id
1 'polypeptide(L)'
;SQLVEGQVVLDATVPLATATGGRPTHLLGVWQGSAAQQARSILPSAIGVVSGLHTLSAADLLDVEPSGSQDTLICGDDKEHKALVSSVIGEIAGVRVVDAGPLAMSRLVEGITPLLIGINIRNKVHAGIQITGL
;
A
#
# COMPACT_ATOMS: atom_id res chain seq x y z
N SER A 1 12.92 -1.54 -20.57
CA SER A 1 12.02 -2.03 -19.51
C SER A 1 11.82 -3.54 -19.65
N GLN A 2 11.81 -4.25 -18.53
CA GLN A 2 11.52 -5.69 -18.50
C GLN A 2 10.02 -5.97 -18.33
N LEU A 3 9.19 -4.94 -18.20
CA LEU A 3 7.74 -5.07 -18.10
C LEU A 3 7.13 -5.30 -19.49
N VAL A 4 6.19 -6.22 -19.56
CA VAL A 4 5.45 -6.55 -20.78
C VAL A 4 3.99 -6.14 -20.66
N GLU A 5 3.36 -5.86 -21.80
CA GLU A 5 1.95 -5.53 -21.89
C GLU A 5 1.07 -6.53 -21.14
N GLY A 6 0.08 -6.04 -20.43
CA GLY A 6 -0.84 -6.85 -19.63
C GLY A 6 -0.37 -7.15 -18.21
N GLN A 7 0.86 -6.81 -17.85
CA GLN A 7 1.32 -6.92 -16.46
C GLN A 7 0.71 -5.83 -15.59
N VAL A 8 0.56 -6.16 -14.32
CA VAL A 8 0.10 -5.24 -13.27
C VAL A 8 1.21 -5.06 -12.25
N VAL A 9 1.55 -3.81 -11.98
CA VAL A 9 2.48 -3.44 -10.91
C VAL A 9 1.68 -3.20 -9.63
N LEU A 10 2.03 -3.91 -8.57
CA LEU A 10 1.58 -3.61 -7.22
C LEU A 10 2.62 -2.70 -6.56
N ASP A 11 2.26 -1.45 -6.36
CA ASP A 11 3.13 -0.47 -5.73
C ASP A 11 2.85 -0.40 -4.22
N ALA A 12 3.83 -0.77 -3.43
CA ALA A 12 3.79 -0.73 -1.97
C ALA A 12 4.68 0.39 -1.40
N THR A 13 5.19 1.28 -2.24
CA THR A 13 6.10 2.33 -1.82
C THR A 13 5.38 3.49 -1.15
N VAL A 14 6.10 4.18 -0.25
CA VAL A 14 5.63 5.36 0.47
C VAL A 14 6.73 6.42 0.43
N PRO A 15 6.42 7.66 0.04
CA PRO A 15 7.41 8.73 -0.04
C PRO A 15 7.74 9.27 1.37
N LEU A 16 8.44 8.50 2.18
CA LEU A 16 8.84 8.89 3.52
C LEU A 16 10.01 9.87 3.49
N ALA A 17 10.03 10.82 4.42
CA ALA A 17 11.08 11.81 4.55
C ALA A 17 12.46 11.20 4.87
N THR A 18 12.53 9.96 5.31
CA THR A 18 13.79 9.22 5.50
C THR A 18 14.62 9.12 4.22
N ALA A 19 13.99 9.14 3.05
CA ALA A 19 14.69 9.15 1.76
C ALA A 19 15.57 10.41 1.57
N THR A 20 15.27 11.48 2.29
CA THR A 20 16.00 12.76 2.27
C THR A 20 16.61 13.13 3.63
N GLY A 21 16.80 12.15 4.52
CA GLY A 21 17.38 12.35 5.85
C GLY A 21 16.39 12.86 6.91
N GLY A 22 15.10 12.91 6.61
CA GLY A 22 14.05 13.30 7.55
C GLY A 22 13.57 12.16 8.45
N ARG A 23 12.50 12.44 9.20
CA ARG A 23 11.91 11.47 10.14
C ARG A 23 10.99 10.48 9.42
N PRO A 24 10.90 9.20 9.88
CA PRO A 24 10.02 8.20 9.28
C PRO A 24 8.52 8.49 9.49
N THR A 25 8.17 9.42 10.35
CA THR A 25 6.80 9.88 10.59
C THR A 25 6.36 11.03 9.69
N HIS A 26 7.23 11.49 8.79
CA HIS A 26 6.93 12.56 7.85
C HIS A 26 6.81 12.03 6.43
N LEU A 27 5.76 12.45 5.75
CA LEU A 27 5.51 12.14 4.34
C LEU A 27 6.04 13.27 3.47
N LEU A 28 6.76 12.91 2.39
CA LEU A 28 7.18 13.89 1.38
C LEU A 28 6.04 14.20 0.43
N GLY A 29 5.97 15.44 -0.04
CA GLY A 29 5.10 15.82 -1.14
C GLY A 29 5.60 15.20 -2.45
N VAL A 30 4.68 14.65 -3.24
CA VAL A 30 4.94 14.11 -4.58
C VAL A 30 4.11 14.91 -5.57
N TRP A 31 4.74 15.40 -6.63
CA TRP A 31 4.08 16.24 -7.64
C TRP A 31 2.82 15.59 -8.24
N GLN A 32 2.86 14.29 -8.50
CA GLN A 32 1.76 13.52 -9.05
C GLN A 32 0.64 13.23 -8.02
N GLY A 33 0.87 13.52 -6.75
CA GLY A 33 -0.07 13.32 -5.64
C GLY A 33 0.31 12.18 -4.69
N SER A 34 0.87 11.08 -5.21
CA SER A 34 1.29 9.92 -4.44
C SER A 34 2.43 9.17 -5.15
N ALA A 35 3.11 8.28 -4.45
CA ALA A 35 4.12 7.42 -5.07
C ALA A 35 3.51 6.53 -6.16
N ALA A 36 2.33 5.99 -5.94
CA ALA A 36 1.62 5.17 -6.93
C ALA A 36 1.23 5.98 -8.17
N GLN A 37 0.78 7.21 -8.01
CA GLN A 37 0.48 8.11 -9.13
C GLN A 37 1.75 8.52 -9.88
N GLN A 38 2.87 8.67 -9.18
CA GLN A 38 4.17 8.88 -9.81
C GLN A 38 4.58 7.67 -10.65
N ALA A 39 4.44 6.46 -10.10
CA ALA A 39 4.70 5.23 -10.86
C ALA A 39 3.81 5.15 -12.11
N ARG A 40 2.52 5.47 -11.98
CA ARG A 40 1.60 5.53 -13.13
C ARG A 40 2.08 6.49 -14.22
N SER A 41 2.61 7.66 -13.84
CA SER A 41 3.09 8.66 -14.79
C SER A 41 4.34 8.24 -15.56
N ILE A 42 5.13 7.34 -15.00
CA ILE A 42 6.40 6.86 -15.57
C ILE A 42 6.19 5.59 -16.41
N LEU A 43 5.31 4.71 -15.97
CA LEU A 43 5.07 3.43 -16.63
C LEU A 43 4.22 3.59 -17.90
N PRO A 44 4.45 2.75 -18.92
CA PRO A 44 3.59 2.72 -20.11
C PRO A 44 2.13 2.46 -19.76
N SER A 45 1.21 3.00 -20.55
CA SER A 45 -0.24 2.83 -20.32
C SER A 45 -0.72 1.38 -20.39
N ALA A 46 0.00 0.51 -21.12
CA ALA A 46 -0.29 -0.91 -21.22
C ALA A 46 0.02 -1.70 -19.92
N ILE A 47 0.72 -1.08 -18.97
CA ILE A 47 1.02 -1.66 -17.66
C ILE A 47 0.00 -1.15 -16.65
N GLY A 48 -0.67 -2.07 -15.95
CA GLY A 48 -1.57 -1.72 -14.85
C GLY A 48 -0.81 -1.26 -13.61
N VAL A 49 -1.40 -0.38 -12.82
CA VAL A 49 -0.85 0.05 -11.52
C VAL A 49 -1.93 -0.03 -10.46
N VAL A 50 -1.65 -0.77 -9.41
CA VAL A 50 -2.47 -0.86 -8.19
C VAL A 50 -1.56 -0.61 -7.00
N SER A 51 -1.99 0.20 -6.05
CA SER A 51 -1.26 0.38 -4.79
C SER A 51 -1.83 -0.49 -3.68
N GLY A 52 -1.00 -0.91 -2.74
CA GLY A 52 -1.42 -1.75 -1.62
C GLY A 52 -0.29 -2.06 -0.64
N LEU A 53 -0.63 -2.80 0.41
CA LEU A 53 0.28 -3.28 1.45
C LEU A 53 0.87 -2.20 2.37
N HIS A 54 0.44 -0.96 2.29
CA HIS A 54 1.00 0.17 3.06
C HIS A 54 0.75 0.08 4.57
N THR A 55 -0.25 -0.68 4.99
CA THR A 55 -0.67 -0.82 6.38
C THR A 55 -0.09 -2.04 7.09
N LEU A 56 0.64 -2.87 6.35
CA LEU A 56 1.25 -4.10 6.86
C LEU A 56 2.73 -3.86 7.14
N SER A 57 3.24 -4.42 8.25
CA SER A 57 4.67 -4.45 8.52
C SER A 57 5.33 -5.64 7.83
N ALA A 58 6.64 -5.56 7.60
CA ALA A 58 7.40 -6.69 7.07
C ALA A 58 7.32 -7.90 8.02
N ALA A 59 7.26 -7.68 9.33
CA ALA A 59 7.10 -8.74 10.32
C ALA A 59 5.75 -9.46 10.17
N ASP A 60 4.66 -8.72 9.91
CA ASP A 60 3.34 -9.32 9.68
C ASP A 60 3.31 -10.17 8.42
N LEU A 61 4.01 -9.74 7.37
CA LEU A 61 4.09 -10.48 6.11
C LEU A 61 4.91 -11.79 6.23
N LEU A 62 5.80 -11.86 7.19
CA LEU A 62 6.61 -13.06 7.47
C LEU A 62 5.94 -14.03 8.46
N ASP A 63 4.88 -13.61 9.13
CA ASP A 63 4.16 -14.44 10.08
C ASP A 63 3.19 -15.37 9.34
N VAL A 64 3.48 -16.66 9.38
CA VAL A 64 2.63 -17.70 8.75
C VAL A 64 1.39 -18.03 9.57
N GLU A 65 1.38 -17.69 10.87
CA GLU A 65 0.27 -17.95 11.79
C GLU A 65 -0.06 -16.68 12.60
N PRO A 66 -0.59 -15.64 11.94
CA PRO A 66 -0.88 -14.40 12.64
C PRO A 66 -1.96 -14.59 13.71
N SER A 67 -1.78 -13.93 14.84
CA SER A 67 -2.71 -13.98 15.98
C SER A 67 -3.98 -13.15 15.77
N GLY A 68 -4.11 -12.45 14.66
CA GLY A 68 -5.27 -11.59 14.36
C GLY A 68 -5.41 -11.33 12.88
N SER A 69 -6.39 -10.52 12.52
CA SER A 69 -6.62 -10.07 11.15
C SER A 69 -6.32 -8.58 11.01
N GLN A 70 -5.77 -8.20 9.87
CA GLN A 70 -5.48 -6.83 9.49
C GLN A 70 -6.06 -6.54 8.11
N ASP A 71 -6.37 -5.28 7.87
CA ASP A 71 -6.79 -4.84 6.55
C ASP A 71 -5.64 -4.20 5.80
N THR A 72 -5.53 -4.50 4.52
CA THR A 72 -4.75 -3.72 3.59
C THR A 72 -5.67 -3.02 2.60
N LEU A 73 -5.40 -1.75 2.35
CA LEU A 73 -6.20 -0.95 1.44
C LEU A 73 -5.52 -0.95 0.08
N ILE A 74 -6.30 -1.25 -0.97
CA ILE A 74 -5.81 -1.17 -2.34
C ILE A 74 -6.48 -0.02 -3.08
N CYS A 75 -5.75 0.61 -3.98
CA CYS A 75 -6.25 1.65 -4.87
C CYS A 75 -5.84 1.35 -6.31
N GLY A 76 -6.74 1.63 -7.24
CA GLY A 76 -6.47 1.42 -8.66
C GLY A 76 -7.65 1.92 -9.49
N ASP A 77 -7.37 2.24 -10.76
CA ASP A 77 -8.39 2.76 -11.68
C ASP A 77 -9.07 1.66 -12.49
N ASP A 78 -8.45 0.48 -12.58
CA ASP A 78 -8.97 -0.65 -13.31
C ASP A 78 -9.48 -1.72 -12.36
N LYS A 79 -10.74 -2.10 -12.55
CA LYS A 79 -11.43 -3.09 -11.70
C LYS A 79 -10.82 -4.49 -11.80
N GLU A 80 -10.41 -4.91 -12.99
CA GLU A 80 -9.80 -6.22 -13.21
C GLU A 80 -8.41 -6.30 -12.60
N HIS A 81 -7.63 -5.24 -12.71
CA HIS A 81 -6.32 -5.16 -12.07
C HIS A 81 -6.43 -5.23 -10.55
N LYS A 82 -7.40 -4.53 -9.96
CA LYS A 82 -7.67 -4.62 -8.51
C LYS A 82 -8.13 -6.03 -8.11
N ALA A 83 -8.95 -6.69 -8.90
CA ALA A 83 -9.38 -8.06 -8.62
C ALA A 83 -8.19 -9.03 -8.64
N LEU A 84 -7.29 -8.90 -9.60
CA LEU A 84 -6.08 -9.71 -9.69
C LEU A 84 -5.20 -9.52 -8.45
N VAL A 85 -4.91 -8.28 -8.09
CA VAL A 85 -4.09 -7.94 -6.92
C VAL A 85 -4.75 -8.45 -5.64
N SER A 86 -6.06 -8.29 -5.50
CA SER A 86 -6.82 -8.79 -4.34
C SER A 86 -6.72 -10.30 -4.19
N SER A 87 -6.75 -11.04 -5.29
CA SER A 87 -6.63 -12.51 -5.25
C SER A 87 -5.24 -12.94 -4.77
N VAL A 88 -4.19 -12.23 -5.17
CA VAL A 88 -2.82 -12.53 -4.74
C VAL A 88 -2.61 -12.16 -3.27
N ILE A 89 -3.00 -10.96 -2.87
CA ILE A 89 -2.85 -10.51 -1.47
C ILE A 89 -3.71 -11.36 -0.53
N GLY A 90 -4.88 -11.79 -0.98
CA GLY A 90 -5.79 -12.64 -0.21
C GLY A 90 -5.21 -13.99 0.20
N GLU A 91 -4.12 -14.44 -0.44
CA GLU A 91 -3.39 -15.64 -0.03
C GLU A 91 -2.53 -15.42 1.24
N ILE A 92 -2.33 -14.18 1.66
CA ILE A 92 -1.57 -13.88 2.87
C ILE A 92 -2.46 -14.12 4.08
N ALA A 93 -2.02 -15.01 4.98
CA ALA A 93 -2.77 -15.36 6.19
C ALA A 93 -3.03 -14.12 7.06
N GLY A 94 -4.26 -13.97 7.55
CA GLY A 94 -4.65 -12.87 8.43
C GLY A 94 -4.80 -11.51 7.77
N VAL A 95 -4.72 -11.42 6.45
CA VAL A 95 -4.87 -10.17 5.70
C VAL A 95 -6.19 -10.14 4.95
N ARG A 96 -7.00 -9.10 5.18
CA ARG A 96 -8.20 -8.80 4.41
C ARG A 96 -7.93 -7.63 3.48
N VAL A 97 -8.31 -7.77 2.22
CA VAL A 97 -8.16 -6.71 1.21
C VAL A 97 -9.41 -5.86 1.17
N VAL A 98 -9.24 -4.55 1.25
CA VAL A 98 -10.31 -3.57 1.15
C VAL A 98 -10.04 -2.63 -0.02
N ASP A 99 -11.00 -2.50 -0.93
CA ASP A 99 -10.90 -1.56 -2.04
C ASP A 99 -11.15 -0.13 -1.55
N ALA A 100 -10.14 0.72 -1.61
CA ALA A 100 -10.20 2.10 -1.19
C ALA A 100 -10.51 3.08 -2.34
N GLY A 101 -10.75 2.57 -3.55
CA GLY A 101 -11.18 3.38 -4.68
C GLY A 101 -10.12 3.59 -5.76
N PRO A 102 -10.18 4.73 -6.46
CA PRO A 102 -9.26 5.02 -7.57
C PRO A 102 -7.82 5.22 -7.09
N LEU A 103 -6.88 5.15 -8.03
CA LEU A 103 -5.45 5.30 -7.74
C LEU A 103 -5.11 6.60 -7.00
N ALA A 104 -5.86 7.68 -7.27
CA ALA A 104 -5.70 8.97 -6.58
C ALA A 104 -5.89 8.87 -5.06
N MET A 105 -6.63 7.87 -4.56
CA MET A 105 -6.79 7.63 -3.12
C MET A 105 -5.53 7.12 -2.47
N SER A 106 -4.55 6.66 -3.25
CA SER A 106 -3.23 6.24 -2.74
C SER A 106 -2.55 7.32 -1.93
N ARG A 107 -2.79 8.58 -2.24
CA ARG A 107 -2.28 9.72 -1.48
C ARG A 107 -2.64 9.63 0.01
N LEU A 108 -3.88 9.24 0.31
CA LEU A 108 -4.36 9.12 1.68
C LEU A 108 -3.88 7.81 2.32
N VAL A 109 -3.88 6.72 1.56
CA VAL A 109 -3.47 5.41 2.04
C VAL A 109 -1.97 5.38 2.37
N GLU A 110 -1.14 5.95 1.52
CA GLU A 110 0.30 6.08 1.77
C GLU A 110 0.59 6.88 3.06
N GLY A 111 -0.26 7.86 3.38
CA GLY A 111 -0.17 8.63 4.61
C GLY A 111 -0.46 7.84 5.89
N ILE A 112 -1.10 6.69 5.80
CA ILE A 112 -1.34 5.80 6.94
C ILE A 112 -0.01 5.18 7.43
N THR A 113 0.93 4.92 6.56
CA THR A 113 2.23 4.34 6.93
C THR A 113 2.97 5.18 7.97
N PRO A 114 3.26 6.47 7.76
CA PRO A 114 3.92 7.28 8.79
C PRO A 114 3.06 7.45 10.06
N LEU A 115 1.74 7.43 9.93
CA LEU A 115 0.83 7.45 11.08
C LEU A 115 1.03 6.21 11.95
N LEU A 116 1.04 5.02 11.35
CA LEU A 116 1.26 3.75 12.07
C LEU A 116 2.68 3.68 12.66
N ILE A 117 3.69 4.17 11.94
CA ILE A 117 5.06 4.25 12.47
C ILE A 117 5.07 5.08 13.77
N GLY A 118 4.41 6.23 13.78
CA GLY A 118 4.30 7.08 14.97
C GLY A 118 3.59 6.39 16.13
N ILE A 119 2.52 5.65 15.86
CA ILE A 119 1.79 4.86 16.86
C ILE A 119 2.70 3.76 17.42
N ASN A 120 3.41 3.05 16.55
CA ASN A 120 4.30 1.95 16.94
C ASN A 120 5.43 2.43 17.84
N ILE A 121 6.04 3.57 17.53
CA ILE A 121 7.10 4.17 18.35
C ILE A 121 6.59 4.53 19.74
N ARG A 122 5.41 5.15 19.83
CA ARG A 122 4.83 5.58 21.11
C ARG A 122 4.42 4.42 21.99
N ASN A 123 3.91 3.34 21.41
CA ASN A 123 3.32 2.24 22.15
C ASN A 123 4.18 0.98 22.16
N LYS A 124 5.31 0.96 21.45
CA LYS A 124 6.22 -0.18 21.30
C LYS A 124 5.49 -1.44 20.80
N VAL A 125 4.69 -1.27 19.74
CA VAL A 125 3.88 -2.32 19.12
C VAL A 125 4.08 -2.33 17.60
N HIS A 126 3.50 -3.33 16.95
CA HIS A 126 3.32 -3.38 15.50
C HIS A 126 1.82 -3.23 15.21
N ALA A 127 1.34 -2.00 15.13
CA ALA A 127 -0.06 -1.71 14.88
C ALA A 127 -0.42 -1.89 13.40
N GLY A 128 -1.59 -2.43 13.16
CA GLY A 128 -2.26 -2.47 11.87
C GLY A 128 -3.58 -1.71 11.91
N ILE A 129 -4.38 -1.86 10.88
CA ILE A 129 -5.72 -1.27 10.82
C ILE A 129 -6.77 -2.34 10.56
N GLN A 130 -7.99 -2.06 10.98
CA GLN A 130 -9.20 -2.78 10.58
C GLN A 130 -10.28 -1.77 10.24
N ILE A 131 -10.94 -1.97 9.11
CA ILE A 131 -12.11 -1.19 8.73
C ILE A 131 -13.35 -1.93 9.25
N THR A 132 -14.05 -1.31 10.17
CA THR A 132 -15.29 -1.88 10.74
C THR A 132 -16.47 -1.63 9.81
N GLY A 133 -17.46 -2.51 9.87
CA GLY A 133 -18.69 -2.37 9.07
C GLY A 133 -18.63 -3.03 7.69
N LEU A 134 -17.52 -3.69 7.39
CA LEU A 134 -17.37 -4.46 6.14
C LEU A 134 -17.46 -5.96 6.39
#